data_b0724ec36a8be72036e8ab3436db9245
#
_entry.id   b0724ec36a8be72036e8ab3436db9245
#
_cell.length_a   1.000
_cell.length_b   1.000
_cell.length_c   1.000
_cell.angle_alpha   90.00
_cell.angle_beta   90.00
_cell.angle_gamma   90.00
#
_symmetry.space_group_name_H-M   'P 1'
#
loop_
_entity.id
_entity.type
_entity.pdbx_description
1 polymer ?
#
loop_
_entity_poly.entity_id
_entity_poly.type
_entity_poly.pdbx_seq_one_letter_code
_entity_poly.pdbx_strand_id
1 'polypeptide(L)' 'MKLTVKLVDIGTREVLLHIDDSRNIGVLPGDRIQILNEVTGVSVAAFIDTTTTLLPKGTIGIYQVTNERLQLEDGV' A
#
# COMPACT_ATOMS: atom_id res chain seq x y z
N MET A 1 9.47 4.72 -4.53
CA MET A 1 9.44 4.86 -3.07
C MET A 1 9.33 3.50 -2.42
N LYS A 2 10.13 3.25 -1.44
CA LYS A 2 10.08 2.00 -0.66
C LYS A 2 9.29 2.23 0.62
N LEU A 3 8.39 1.29 0.93
CA LEU A 3 7.53 1.34 2.09
C LEU A 3 7.54 0.01 2.83
N THR A 4 7.45 0.06 4.15
CA THR A 4 7.26 -1.14 4.95
C THR A 4 5.82 -1.62 4.85
N VAL A 5 5.63 -2.91 4.65
CA VAL A 5 4.31 -3.52 4.49
C VAL A 5 3.65 -3.73 5.83
N LYS A 6 2.38 -3.35 5.94
CA LYS A 6 1.49 -3.76 7.01
C LYS A 6 0.26 -4.43 6.38
N LEU A 7 0.03 -5.69 6.69
CA LEU A 7 -1.15 -6.39 6.21
C LEU A 7 -2.37 -5.98 7.02
N VAL A 8 -3.44 -5.64 6.32
CA VAL A 8 -4.69 -5.18 6.90
C VAL A 8 -5.79 -6.18 6.59
N ASP A 9 -6.55 -6.55 7.60
CA ASP A 9 -7.53 -7.63 7.53
C ASP A 9 -8.92 -7.17 7.07
N ILE A 10 -8.97 -6.14 6.26
CA ILE A 10 -10.23 -5.60 5.71
C ILE A 10 -10.20 -5.79 4.21
N GLY A 11 -11.27 -6.39 3.68
CA GLY A 11 -11.31 -6.80 2.27
C GLY A 11 -11.69 -5.71 1.30
N THR A 12 -10.78 -4.83 0.94
CA THR A 12 -10.96 -3.92 -0.20
C THR A 12 -9.77 -4.02 -1.15
N ARG A 13 -9.92 -3.47 -2.37
CA ARG A 13 -8.84 -3.42 -3.36
C ARG A 13 -8.02 -2.15 -3.27
N GLU A 14 -8.28 -1.35 -2.27
CA GLU A 14 -7.51 -0.14 -2.00
C GLU A 14 -6.28 -0.47 -1.18
N VAL A 15 -5.29 0.40 -1.24
CA VAL A 15 -4.14 0.37 -0.35
C VAL A 15 -4.15 1.63 0.50
N LEU A 16 -3.60 1.53 1.70
CA LEU A 16 -3.61 2.61 2.66
C LEU A 16 -2.21 3.21 2.79
N LEU A 17 -2.10 4.52 2.62
CA LEU A 17 -0.87 5.27 2.82
C LEU A 17 -1.06 6.33 3.91
N HIS A 18 0.03 6.63 4.63
CA HIS A 18 0.03 7.84 5.43
C HIS A 18 -0.10 9.06 4.51
N ILE A 19 -0.88 10.06 4.91
CA ILE A 19 -1.14 11.23 4.07
C ILE A 19 0.13 11.95 3.65
N ASP A 20 1.15 11.99 4.50
CA ASP A 20 2.42 12.63 4.16
C ASP A 20 3.18 11.83 3.10
N ASP A 21 3.14 10.51 3.14
CA ASP A 21 3.74 9.67 2.11
C ASP A 21 3.03 9.86 0.77
N SER A 22 1.70 9.93 0.78
CA SER A 22 0.90 10.21 -0.41
C SER A 22 1.30 11.54 -1.04
N ARG A 23 1.46 12.59 -0.24
CA ARG A 23 1.88 13.90 -0.72
C ARG A 23 3.29 13.88 -1.29
N ASN A 24 4.20 13.14 -0.68
CA ASN A 24 5.60 13.05 -1.14
C ASN A 24 5.71 12.43 -2.52
N ILE A 25 4.86 11.49 -2.86
CA ILE A 25 4.87 10.87 -4.21
C ILE A 25 3.88 11.52 -5.17
N GLY A 26 3.16 12.55 -4.73
CA GLY A 26 2.29 13.34 -5.60
C GLY A 26 0.98 12.67 -5.97
N VAL A 27 0.47 11.79 -5.11
CA VAL A 27 -0.81 11.10 -5.35
C VAL A 27 -1.87 11.55 -4.36
N LEU A 28 -3.13 11.47 -4.77
CA LEU A 28 -4.29 11.86 -3.99
C LEU A 28 -5.17 10.64 -3.69
N PRO A 29 -6.03 10.68 -2.65
CA PRO A 29 -7.02 9.63 -2.44
C PRO A 29 -7.83 9.37 -3.69
N GLY A 30 -8.01 8.10 -4.05
CA GLY A 30 -8.69 7.70 -5.27
C GLY A 30 -7.79 7.55 -6.48
N ASP A 31 -6.55 8.01 -6.43
CA ASP A 31 -5.58 7.79 -7.50
C ASP A 31 -5.17 6.33 -7.58
N ARG A 32 -4.71 5.92 -8.74
CA ARG A 32 -4.27 4.56 -9.00
C ARG A 32 -2.75 4.51 -9.03
N ILE A 33 -2.18 3.56 -8.29
CA ILE A 33 -0.74 3.32 -8.28
C ILE A 33 -0.42 1.87 -8.60
N GLN A 34 0.84 1.60 -8.94
CA GLN A 34 1.36 0.25 -9.01
C GLN A 34 2.22 -0.06 -7.80
N ILE A 35 2.01 -1.25 -7.24
CA ILE A 35 2.78 -1.77 -6.13
C ILE A 35 3.62 -2.91 -6.66
N LEU A 36 4.94 -2.82 -6.46
CA LEU A 36 5.89 -3.83 -6.90
C LEU A 36 6.44 -4.60 -5.71
N ASN A 37 6.34 -5.93 -5.79
CA ASN A 37 7.11 -6.79 -4.90
C ASN A 37 8.51 -6.97 -5.51
N GLU A 38 9.52 -6.36 -4.91
CA GLU A 38 10.87 -6.36 -5.45
C GLU A 38 11.52 -7.75 -5.46
N VAL A 39 11.05 -8.67 -4.62
CA VAL A 39 11.59 -10.03 -4.53
C VAL A 39 11.10 -10.88 -5.70
N THR A 40 9.81 -10.82 -6.00
CA THR A 40 9.19 -11.67 -7.03
C THR A 40 9.09 -11.00 -8.40
N GLY A 41 9.16 -9.67 -8.46
CA GLY A 41 8.90 -8.90 -9.65
C GLY A 41 7.42 -8.74 -10.00
N VAL A 42 6.52 -9.27 -9.20
CA VAL A 42 5.07 -9.14 -9.42
C VAL A 42 4.62 -7.74 -9.05
N SER A 43 3.79 -7.12 -9.89
CA SER A 43 3.19 -5.82 -9.61
C SER A 43 1.67 -5.88 -9.74
N VAL A 44 1.00 -5.04 -8.97
CA VAL A 44 -0.47 -4.93 -8.95
C VAL A 44 -0.84 -3.46 -8.92
N ALA A 45 -1.85 -3.09 -9.71
CA ALA A 45 -2.44 -1.76 -9.64
C ALA A 45 -3.50 -1.73 -8.53
N ALA A 46 -3.52 -0.65 -7.76
CA ALA A 46 -4.47 -0.46 -6.69
C ALA A 46 -4.84 1.02 -6.55
N PHE A 47 -6.02 1.28 -6.01
CA PHE A 47 -6.44 2.62 -5.65
C PHE A 47 -5.93 2.99 -4.27
N ILE A 48 -5.64 4.27 -4.07
CA ILE A 48 -5.10 4.77 -2.81
C ILE A 48 -6.22 5.30 -1.92
N ASP A 49 -6.16 4.95 -0.64
CA ASP A 49 -6.77 5.69 0.44
C ASP A 49 -5.68 6.22 1.37
N THR A 50 -5.98 7.24 2.16
CA THR A 50 -5.00 7.87 3.03
C THR A 50 -5.46 7.88 4.49
N THR A 51 -4.50 7.91 5.38
CA THR A 51 -4.75 7.98 6.82
C THR A 51 -3.72 8.87 7.50
N THR A 52 -4.11 9.44 8.65
CA THR A 52 -3.18 10.14 9.54
C THR A 52 -2.91 9.37 10.82
N THR A 53 -3.69 8.33 11.12
CA THR A 53 -3.69 7.67 12.43
C THR A 53 -3.46 6.17 12.39
N LEU A 54 -3.85 5.49 11.32
CA LEU A 54 -3.81 4.02 11.25
C LEU A 54 -2.43 3.47 10.91
N LEU A 55 -1.59 4.27 10.25
CA LEU A 55 -0.25 3.85 9.82
C LEU A 55 0.78 4.91 10.18
N PRO A 56 1.99 4.52 10.57
CA PRO A 56 3.11 5.45 10.62
C PRO A 56 3.60 5.80 9.20
N LYS A 57 4.34 6.89 9.09
CA LYS A 57 5.00 7.25 7.84
C LYS A 57 5.96 6.14 7.41
N GLY A 58 6.12 5.96 6.12
CA GLY A 58 6.98 4.95 5.55
C GLY A 58 6.37 3.55 5.53
N THR A 59 5.09 3.41 5.86
CA THR A 59 4.36 2.14 5.90
C THR A 59 3.21 2.18 4.91
N ILE A 60 3.03 1.09 4.17
CA ILE A 60 1.87 0.88 3.30
C ILE A 60 0.98 -0.21 3.87
N GLY A 61 -0.31 0.07 4.00
CA GLY A 61 -1.31 -0.93 4.40
C GLY A 61 -1.81 -1.68 3.18
N ILE A 62 -1.58 -2.99 3.14
CA ILE A 62 -2.02 -3.86 2.05
C ILE A 62 -3.15 -4.73 2.56
N TYR A 63 -4.30 -4.66 1.89
CA TYR A 63 -5.42 -5.54 2.21
C TYR A 63 -5.19 -6.94 1.64
N GLN A 64 -5.74 -7.94 2.29
CA GLN A 64 -5.49 -9.34 1.92
C GLN A 64 -5.87 -9.66 0.47
N VAL A 65 -6.96 -9.09 -0.03
CA VAL A 65 -7.39 -9.31 -1.42
C VAL A 65 -6.31 -8.85 -2.41
N THR A 66 -5.68 -7.72 -2.16
CA THR A 66 -4.57 -7.22 -2.98
C THR A 66 -3.33 -8.09 -2.79
N ASN A 67 -3.05 -8.51 -1.56
CA ASN A 67 -1.85 -9.27 -1.25
C ASN A 67 -1.88 -10.72 -1.77
N GLU A 68 -3.04 -11.26 -2.09
CA GLU A 68 -3.14 -12.58 -2.72
C GLU A 68 -2.27 -12.67 -3.98
N ARG A 69 -2.15 -11.59 -4.73
CA ARG A 69 -1.32 -11.53 -5.92
C ARG A 69 0.12 -11.11 -5.64
N LEU A 70 0.33 -10.21 -4.70
CA LEU A 70 1.66 -9.68 -4.38
C LEU A 70 2.48 -10.61 -3.49
N GLN A 71 1.82 -11.36 -2.61
CA GLN A 71 2.46 -12.29 -1.68
C GLN A 71 3.53 -11.63 -0.81
N LEU A 72 3.23 -10.44 -0.32
CA LEU A 72 4.10 -9.71 0.61
C LEU A 72 3.91 -10.21 2.03
N GLU A 73 4.96 -10.07 2.83
CA GLU A 73 4.91 -10.37 4.26
C GLU A 73 4.82 -9.10 5.07
N ASP A 74 4.18 -9.17 6.24
CA ASP A 74 4.09 -8.05 7.16
C ASP A 74 5.49 -7.64 7.63
N GLY A 75 5.78 -6.34 7.62
CA GLY A 75 7.08 -5.81 8.03
C GLY A 75 8.17 -5.82 6.96
N VAL A 76 7.86 -6.23 5.76
CA VAL A 76 8.84 -6.25 4.67
C VAL A 76 8.92 -4.91 3.95
#